data_be20c3cba4129e55c380ff20b18b2feb
#
_entry.id   be20c3cba4129e55c380ff20b18b2feb
#
_cell.length_a   1.000
_cell.length_b   1.000
_cell.length_c   1.000
_cell.angle_alpha   90.00
_cell.angle_beta   90.00
_cell.angle_gamma   90.00
#
_symmetry.space_group_name_H-M   'P 1'
#
loop_
_entity.id
_entity.type
_entity.pdbx_description
1 polymer ?
#
loop_
_entity_poly.entity_id
_entity_poly.type
_entity_poly.pdbx_seq_one_letter_code
_entity_poly.pdbx_strand_id
1 'polypeptide(L)'
;MRIVEWFVEKYLPNHKITVNIEHKGMLREGVFAWIWSTTDYRPREFEIEIHNRLDPQQYTEALLHELWHLYQHVMGNLKDKRGKRLWKGVDHAKTDYKNQPWEIEALKMEEIMYREYVREHKFIL
;
A
#
# COMPACT_ATOMS: atom_id res chain seq x y z
N MET A 1 6.51 -13.07 -2.78
CA MET A 1 5.83 -12.56 -3.97
C MET A 1 6.72 -11.52 -4.66
N ARG A 2 6.82 -11.61 -5.98
CA ARG A 2 7.76 -10.78 -6.75
C ARG A 2 7.53 -9.27 -6.61
N ILE A 3 6.28 -8.81 -6.67
CA ILE A 3 5.97 -7.37 -6.56
C ILE A 3 6.38 -6.84 -5.20
N VAL A 4 6.06 -7.57 -4.13
CA VAL A 4 6.41 -7.17 -2.76
C VAL A 4 7.93 -7.11 -2.60
N GLU A 5 8.64 -8.13 -3.06
CA GLU A 5 10.10 -8.17 -3.00
C GLU A 5 10.72 -7.01 -3.75
N TRP A 6 10.25 -6.76 -4.97
CA TRP A 6 10.71 -5.63 -5.77
C TRP A 6 10.50 -4.31 -5.02
N PHE A 7 9.32 -4.13 -4.43
CA PHE A 7 8.99 -2.89 -3.71
C PHE A 7 9.89 -2.69 -2.50
N VAL A 8 10.04 -3.72 -1.66
CA VAL A 8 10.84 -3.63 -0.44
C VAL A 8 12.31 -3.37 -0.78
N GLU A 9 12.85 -4.06 -1.77
CA GLU A 9 14.24 -3.86 -2.19
C GLU A 9 14.47 -2.44 -2.71
N LYS A 10 13.49 -1.87 -3.40
CA LYS A 10 13.64 -0.55 -4.01
C LYS A 10 13.43 0.59 -3.03
N TYR A 11 12.40 0.50 -2.19
CA TYR A 11 11.97 1.62 -1.33
C TYR A 11 12.30 1.44 0.15
N LEU A 12 12.46 0.21 0.61
CA LEU A 12 12.72 -0.09 2.02
C LEU A 12 13.85 -1.12 2.19
N PRO A 13 15.01 -0.91 1.54
CA PRO A 13 16.06 -1.94 1.50
C PRO A 13 16.68 -2.26 2.85
N ASN A 14 16.57 -1.35 3.83
CA ASN A 14 17.16 -1.52 5.15
C ASN A 14 16.15 -1.95 6.22
N HIS A 15 14.96 -2.38 5.79
CA HIS A 15 13.88 -2.77 6.70
C HIS A 15 13.52 -4.24 6.51
N LYS A 16 13.22 -4.92 7.61
CA LYS A 16 12.66 -6.28 7.58
C LYS A 16 11.15 -6.16 7.65
N ILE A 17 10.50 -6.39 6.52
CA ILE A 17 9.06 -6.24 6.38
C ILE A 17 8.44 -7.60 6.10
N THR A 18 7.38 -7.94 6.81
CA THR A 18 6.59 -9.15 6.55
C THR A 18 5.23 -8.72 6.00
N VAL A 19 4.86 -9.27 4.86
CA VAL A 19 3.59 -8.99 4.21
C VAL A 19 2.88 -10.30 3.92
N ASN A 20 1.67 -10.46 4.44
CA ASN A 20 0.80 -11.58 4.12
C ASN A 20 -0.30 -11.07 3.21
N ILE A 21 -0.51 -11.74 2.09
CA ILE A 21 -1.53 -11.35 1.11
C ILE A 21 -2.60 -12.42 1.06
N GLU A 22 -3.85 -11.99 1.15
CA GLU A 22 -5.01 -12.86 1.04
C GLU A 22 -5.90 -12.38 -0.10
N HIS A 23 -6.33 -13.30 -0.94
CA HIS A 23 -7.18 -13.01 -2.09
C HIS A 23 -8.63 -13.30 -1.72
N LYS A 24 -9.49 -12.29 -1.82
CA LYS A 24 -10.91 -12.39 -1.42
C LYS A 24 -11.82 -11.73 -2.45
N GLY A 25 -13.09 -12.14 -2.46
CA GLY A 25 -14.11 -11.46 -3.24
C GLY A 25 -14.55 -10.20 -2.51
N MET A 26 -14.12 -9.04 -2.98
CA MET A 26 -14.35 -7.75 -2.33
C MET A 26 -15.22 -6.79 -3.15
N LEU A 27 -15.78 -7.29 -4.25
CA LEU A 27 -16.45 -6.44 -5.22
C LEU A 27 -17.61 -5.65 -4.64
N ARG A 28 -18.33 -6.22 -3.71
CA ARG A 28 -19.50 -5.57 -3.10
C ARG A 28 -19.14 -4.36 -2.25
N GLU A 29 -17.91 -4.29 -1.76
CA GLU A 29 -17.42 -3.17 -0.97
C GLU A 29 -16.92 -2.01 -1.84
N GLY A 30 -16.84 -2.21 -3.15
CA GLY A 30 -16.38 -1.18 -4.07
C GLY A 30 -14.90 -0.87 -3.97
N VAL A 31 -14.13 -1.73 -3.32
CA VAL A 31 -12.67 -1.56 -3.20
C VAL A 31 -11.95 -2.76 -3.79
N PHE A 32 -10.74 -2.54 -4.30
CA PHE A 32 -9.92 -3.60 -4.88
C PHE A 32 -8.96 -4.21 -3.85
N ALA A 33 -8.55 -3.45 -2.87
CA ALA A 33 -7.61 -3.93 -1.87
C ALA A 33 -7.63 -3.04 -0.63
N TRP A 34 -7.12 -3.56 0.47
CA TRP A 34 -6.79 -2.76 1.65
C TRP A 34 -5.64 -3.39 2.42
N ILE A 35 -5.04 -2.60 3.31
CA ILE A 35 -3.89 -3.00 4.11
C ILE A 35 -4.09 -2.56 5.55
N TRP A 36 -3.58 -3.38 6.48
CA TRP A 36 -3.45 -2.95 7.87
C TRP A 36 -2.19 -3.56 8.48
N SER A 37 -1.70 -2.92 9.54
CA SER A 37 -0.58 -3.43 10.31
C SER A 37 -1.08 -4.27 11.47
N THR A 38 -0.34 -5.32 11.81
CA THR A 38 -0.65 -6.15 12.98
C THR A 38 -0.12 -5.54 14.27
N THR A 39 0.70 -4.48 14.18
CA THR A 39 1.25 -3.76 15.33
C THR A 39 1.16 -2.25 15.10
N ASP A 40 0.86 -1.48 16.17
CA ASP A 40 0.76 -0.03 16.09
C ASP A 40 2.10 0.69 16.27
N TYR A 41 3.01 0.07 17.00
CA TYR A 41 4.32 0.66 17.29
C TYR A 41 5.39 0.02 16.42
N ARG A 42 6.06 0.86 15.60
CA ARG A 42 7.07 0.43 14.63
C ARG A 42 6.53 -0.69 13.72
N PRO A 43 5.51 -0.39 12.91
CA PRO A 43 4.88 -1.42 12.08
C PRO A 43 5.87 -2.04 11.09
N ARG A 44 5.98 -3.39 11.12
CA ARG A 44 6.86 -4.17 10.24
C ARG A 44 6.15 -5.39 9.70
N GLU A 45 4.95 -5.67 10.20
CA GLU A 45 4.13 -6.80 9.75
C GLU A 45 2.79 -6.27 9.27
N PHE A 46 2.42 -6.66 8.06
CA PHE A 46 1.22 -6.13 7.41
C PHE A 46 0.41 -7.26 6.79
N GLU A 47 -0.90 -7.06 6.82
CA GLU A 47 -1.84 -7.91 6.12
C GLU A 47 -2.44 -7.11 4.97
N ILE A 48 -2.49 -7.70 3.79
CA ILE A 48 -3.15 -7.12 2.64
C ILE A 48 -4.23 -8.08 2.17
N GLU A 49 -5.44 -7.55 1.98
CA GLU A 49 -6.50 -8.28 1.28
C GLU A 49 -6.68 -7.65 -0.08
N ILE A 50 -6.75 -8.47 -1.12
CA ILE A 50 -6.88 -7.97 -2.48
C ILE A 50 -7.96 -8.77 -3.21
N HIS A 51 -8.75 -8.09 -4.03
CA HIS A 51 -9.83 -8.71 -4.78
C HIS A 51 -9.27 -9.82 -5.70
N ASN A 52 -9.94 -10.98 -5.70
CA ASN A 52 -9.43 -12.19 -6.36
C ASN A 52 -9.79 -12.28 -7.86
N ARG A 53 -10.45 -11.26 -8.43
CA ARG A 53 -10.86 -11.25 -9.84
C ARG A 53 -10.37 -10.04 -10.61
N LEU A 54 -9.22 -9.50 -10.23
CA LEU A 54 -8.61 -8.39 -10.95
C LEU A 54 -7.77 -8.94 -12.12
N ASP A 55 -7.74 -8.21 -13.22
CA ASP A 55 -6.80 -8.53 -14.29
C ASP A 55 -5.36 -8.20 -13.81
N PRO A 56 -4.32 -8.67 -14.53
CA PRO A 56 -2.94 -8.47 -14.07
C PRO A 56 -2.55 -7.01 -13.84
N GLN A 57 -3.03 -6.10 -14.67
CA GLN A 57 -2.73 -4.67 -14.51
C GLN A 57 -3.41 -4.12 -13.27
N GLN A 58 -4.72 -4.37 -13.12
CA GLN A 58 -5.47 -3.92 -11.95
C GLN A 58 -4.88 -4.48 -10.65
N TYR A 59 -4.50 -5.76 -10.66
CA TYR A 59 -3.88 -6.41 -9.52
C TYR A 59 -2.59 -5.70 -9.12
N THR A 60 -1.72 -5.48 -10.09
CA THR A 60 -0.42 -4.85 -9.86
C THR A 60 -0.60 -3.43 -9.33
N GLU A 61 -1.48 -2.65 -9.95
CA GLU A 61 -1.74 -1.28 -9.51
C GLU A 61 -2.33 -1.23 -8.10
N ALA A 62 -3.31 -2.10 -7.81
CA ALA A 62 -3.91 -2.15 -6.49
C ALA A 62 -2.90 -2.56 -5.41
N LEU A 63 -2.08 -3.57 -5.69
CA LEU A 63 -1.06 -4.01 -4.75
C LEU A 63 -0.02 -2.92 -4.50
N LEU A 64 0.45 -2.25 -5.55
CA LEU A 64 1.41 -1.14 -5.39
C LEU A 64 0.83 0.02 -4.60
N HIS A 65 -0.46 0.32 -4.79
CA HIS A 65 -1.14 1.35 -4.01
C HIS A 65 -1.09 1.01 -2.51
N GLU A 66 -1.43 -0.22 -2.14
CA GLU A 66 -1.39 -0.65 -0.74
C GLU A 66 0.04 -0.71 -0.20
N LEU A 67 1.00 -1.13 -1.02
CA LEU A 67 2.40 -1.12 -0.61
C LEU A 67 2.91 0.29 -0.36
N TRP A 68 2.39 1.30 -1.06
CA TRP A 68 2.76 2.68 -0.74
C TRP A 68 2.22 3.11 0.61
N HIS A 69 1.01 2.68 0.98
CA HIS A 69 0.52 2.91 2.35
C HIS A 69 1.42 2.22 3.38
N LEU A 70 1.90 1.02 3.08
CA LEU A 70 2.87 0.33 3.92
C LEU A 70 4.11 1.22 4.12
N TYR A 71 4.64 1.78 3.05
CA TYR A 71 5.78 2.70 3.12
C TYR A 71 5.48 3.89 4.03
N GLN A 72 4.30 4.48 3.87
CA GLN A 72 3.88 5.62 4.68
C GLN A 72 3.85 5.28 6.18
N HIS A 73 3.35 4.09 6.52
CA HIS A 73 3.35 3.61 7.90
C HIS A 73 4.75 3.32 8.43
N VAL A 74 5.56 2.64 7.66
CA VAL A 74 6.93 2.28 8.06
C VAL A 74 7.77 3.52 8.30
N MET A 75 7.66 4.52 7.44
CA MET A 75 8.41 5.77 7.57
C MET A 75 7.82 6.72 8.62
N GLY A 76 6.64 6.37 9.17
CA GLY A 76 6.01 7.18 10.21
C GLY A 76 5.28 8.42 9.73
N ASN A 77 5.12 8.59 8.41
CA ASN A 77 4.36 9.70 7.86
C ASN A 77 2.87 9.55 8.13
N LEU A 78 2.38 8.31 8.13
CA LEU A 78 0.99 7.96 8.40
C LEU A 78 0.94 7.13 9.69
N LYS A 79 0.19 7.60 10.69
CA LYS A 79 0.05 6.92 11.97
C LYS A 79 -1.40 6.93 12.42
N ASP A 80 -1.87 5.78 12.89
CA ASP A 80 -3.15 5.67 13.57
C ASP A 80 -2.88 5.65 15.07
N LYS A 81 -3.46 6.61 15.81
CA LYS A 81 -3.21 6.73 17.24
C LYS A 81 -4.46 7.25 17.95
N ARG A 82 -5.03 6.42 18.83
CA ARG A 82 -6.15 6.81 19.68
C ARG A 82 -7.32 7.44 18.94
N GLY A 83 -7.74 6.82 17.84
CA GLY A 83 -8.85 7.31 17.03
C GLY A 83 -8.50 8.46 16.10
N LYS A 84 -7.23 8.86 16.07
CA LYS A 84 -6.74 9.88 15.14
C LYS A 84 -5.98 9.23 13.99
N ARG A 85 -6.04 9.86 12.83
CA ARG A 85 -5.18 9.47 11.72
C ARG A 85 -4.26 10.64 11.41
N LEU A 86 -2.99 10.47 11.75
CA LEU A 86 -1.99 11.53 11.64
C LEU A 86 -1.21 11.39 10.33
N TRP A 87 -1.12 12.50 9.63
CA TRP A 87 -0.23 12.61 8.47
C TRP A 87 0.82 13.67 8.80
N LYS A 88 2.06 13.20 8.94
CA LYS A 88 3.18 14.06 9.33
C LYS A 88 2.85 14.89 10.57
N GLY A 89 2.18 14.26 11.53
CA GLY A 89 1.81 14.89 12.79
C GLY A 89 0.50 15.64 12.83
N VAL A 90 -0.18 15.79 11.69
CA VAL A 90 -1.45 16.52 11.60
C VAL A 90 -2.63 15.56 11.55
N ASP A 91 -3.63 15.77 12.40
CA ASP A 91 -4.83 14.94 12.46
C ASP A 91 -5.75 15.17 11.26
N HIS A 92 -6.02 14.11 10.51
CA HIS A 92 -6.90 14.11 9.35
C HIS A 92 -8.06 13.12 9.49
N ALA A 93 -8.40 12.72 10.73
CA ALA A 93 -9.44 11.71 10.94
C ALA A 93 -10.80 12.09 10.34
N LYS A 94 -11.06 13.38 10.17
CA LYS A 94 -12.32 13.91 9.60
C LYS A 94 -12.17 14.43 8.17
N THR A 95 -11.02 14.19 7.55
CA THR A 95 -10.77 14.67 6.18
C THR A 95 -11.45 13.73 5.17
N ASP A 96 -12.16 14.31 4.19
CA ASP A 96 -12.78 13.55 3.11
C ASP A 96 -11.76 12.71 2.37
N TYR A 97 -12.15 11.51 1.93
CA TYR A 97 -11.27 10.57 1.25
C TYR A 97 -10.44 11.24 0.13
N LYS A 98 -11.09 11.99 -0.74
CA LYS A 98 -10.43 12.66 -1.87
C LYS A 98 -9.40 13.71 -1.48
N ASN A 99 -9.45 14.19 -0.23
CA ASN A 99 -8.54 15.22 0.29
C ASN A 99 -7.53 14.64 1.27
N GLN A 100 -7.56 13.34 1.52
CA GLN A 100 -6.61 12.69 2.43
C GLN A 100 -5.23 12.69 1.79
N PRO A 101 -4.23 13.31 2.43
CA PRO A 101 -2.90 13.45 1.80
C PRO A 101 -2.22 12.12 1.51
N TRP A 102 -2.43 11.11 2.33
CA TRP A 102 -1.85 9.78 2.09
C TRP A 102 -2.47 9.10 0.87
N GLU A 103 -3.76 9.34 0.57
CA GLU A 103 -4.39 8.79 -0.63
C GLU A 103 -3.94 9.53 -1.88
N ILE A 104 -3.81 10.85 -1.81
CA ILE A 104 -3.29 11.64 -2.93
C ILE A 104 -1.90 11.19 -3.30
N GLU A 105 -1.03 11.00 -2.31
CA GLU A 105 0.33 10.52 -2.53
C GLU A 105 0.33 9.11 -3.09
N ALA A 106 -0.49 8.21 -2.52
CA ALA A 106 -0.55 6.81 -2.97
C ALA A 106 -1.03 6.68 -4.41
N LEU A 107 -2.02 7.48 -4.83
CA LEU A 107 -2.49 7.48 -6.22
C LEU A 107 -1.40 7.93 -7.17
N LYS A 108 -0.65 8.94 -6.80
CA LYS A 108 0.48 9.43 -7.60
C LYS A 108 1.58 8.38 -7.70
N MET A 109 1.95 7.79 -6.57
CA MET A 109 3.03 6.81 -6.54
C MET A 109 2.65 5.49 -7.20
N GLU A 110 1.38 5.09 -7.13
CA GLU A 110 0.87 3.91 -7.82
C GLU A 110 1.22 3.98 -9.32
N GLU A 111 0.96 5.10 -9.95
CA GLU A 111 1.25 5.28 -11.38
C GLU A 111 2.76 5.26 -11.65
N ILE A 112 3.54 5.96 -10.84
CA ILE A 112 5.00 6.00 -10.99
C ILE A 112 5.58 4.60 -10.81
N MET A 113 5.19 3.90 -9.75
CA MET A 113 5.70 2.56 -9.45
C MET A 113 5.28 1.53 -10.48
N TYR A 114 4.05 1.63 -11.00
CA TYR A 114 3.60 0.71 -12.04
C TYR A 114 4.49 0.82 -13.27
N ARG A 115 4.78 2.04 -13.70
CA ARG A 115 5.66 2.29 -14.84
C ARG A 115 7.07 1.75 -14.59
N GLU A 116 7.61 1.97 -13.39
CA GLU A 116 8.93 1.46 -13.02
C GLU A 116 8.96 -0.06 -13.03
N TYR A 117 7.94 -0.68 -12.43
CA TYR A 117 7.86 -2.13 -12.33
C TYR A 117 7.78 -2.78 -13.72
N VAL A 118 6.92 -2.27 -14.58
CA VAL A 118 6.75 -2.78 -15.94
C VAL A 118 8.05 -2.61 -16.74
N ARG A 119 8.68 -1.45 -16.64
CA ARG A 119 9.93 -1.18 -17.35
C ARG A 119 11.05 -2.14 -16.94
N GLU A 120 11.16 -2.40 -15.63
CA GLU A 120 12.21 -3.27 -15.11
C GLU A 120 11.94 -4.75 -15.37
N HIS A 121 10.71 -5.14 -15.66
CA HIS A 121 10.31 -6.53 -15.86
C HIS A 121 9.82 -6.83 -17.28
N LYS A 122 9.99 -5.92 -18.21
CA LYS A 122 9.44 -6.06 -19.57
C LYS A 122 9.94 -7.29 -20.33
N PHE A 123 11.10 -7.81 -19.97
CA PHE A 123 11.65 -8.99 -20.63
C PHE A 123 11.10 -10.30 -20.06
N ILE A 124 10.31 -10.23 -19.03
CA ILE A 124 9.72 -11.40 -18.39
C ILE A 124 8.32 -11.66 -18.96
N LEU A 125 7.75 -10.67 -19.59
CA LEU A 125 6.41 -10.75 -20.16
C LEU A 125 6.43 -11.42 -21.58
#